data_ace581fd260ffec701527b9533d4963b
#
_entry.id   ace581fd260ffec701527b9533d4963b
#
_cell.length_a   1.000
_cell.length_b   1.000
_cell.length_c   1.000
_cell.angle_alpha   90.00
_cell.angle_beta   90.00
_cell.angle_gamma   90.00
#
_symmetry.space_group_name_H-M   'P 1'
#
loop_
_entity.id
_entity.type
_entity.pdbx_description
1 polymer ?
#
loop_
_entity_poly.entity_id
_entity_poly.type
_entity_poly.pdbx_seq_one_letter_code
_entity_poly.pdbx_strand_id
1 'polypeptide(L)'
;FDFTHFQSMTAEEIAKVEDIVNDKISEAIPVITQVMTIEEAKNTGAMALFGEKYGDKVRVVSMGDFSKEFCGGTHVANTANIRLFKIISESGVAAGVRRIEALTDKGVMKYFASLEKELNEAAVAAKTERPQLIRRINAMNEEIKALSSENDKLKAQIANNALGDVSNDVKEVKGVKYIAAKVDNVDMNELRNLGDKLKGEIGSGVVLI
;
A
#
# COMPACT_ATOMS: atom_id res chain seq x y z
N PHE A 1 10.64 14.68 11.48
CA PHE A 1 11.53 15.66 10.85
C PHE A 1 10.90 16.23 9.61
N ASP A 2 10.73 17.57 9.57
CA ASP A 2 10.15 18.28 8.43
C ASP A 2 11.26 18.91 7.58
N PHE A 3 11.11 18.82 6.26
CA PHE A 3 12.10 19.32 5.30
C PHE A 3 11.42 19.82 4.03
N THR A 4 12.10 20.69 3.30
CA THR A 4 11.59 21.24 2.04
C THR A 4 11.91 20.30 0.89
N HIS A 5 10.86 19.78 0.24
CA HIS A 5 10.96 18.93 -0.96
C HIS A 5 9.66 18.99 -1.75
N PHE A 6 9.75 19.10 -3.07
CA PHE A 6 8.57 19.35 -3.92
C PHE A 6 7.75 18.11 -4.25
N GLN A 7 8.33 16.91 -4.14
CA GLN A 7 7.68 15.64 -4.48
C GLN A 7 7.89 14.61 -3.39
N SER A 8 7.16 13.50 -3.45
CA SER A 8 7.39 12.34 -2.55
C SER A 8 8.77 11.76 -2.79
N MET A 9 9.44 11.35 -1.71
CA MET A 9 10.69 10.61 -1.84
C MET A 9 10.42 9.22 -2.43
N THR A 10 11.31 8.77 -3.31
CA THR A 10 11.29 7.42 -3.81
C THR A 10 11.79 6.42 -2.76
N ALA A 11 11.50 5.14 -2.96
CA ALA A 11 12.01 4.09 -2.07
C ALA A 11 13.55 4.04 -2.05
N GLU A 12 14.19 4.33 -3.19
CA GLU A 12 15.64 4.38 -3.33
C GLU A 12 16.24 5.58 -2.59
N GLU A 13 15.60 6.74 -2.62
CA GLU A 13 16.02 7.91 -1.86
C GLU A 13 15.90 7.68 -0.35
N ILE A 14 14.79 7.07 0.10
CA ILE A 14 14.61 6.70 1.50
C ILE A 14 15.69 5.71 1.94
N ALA A 15 15.93 4.66 1.16
CA ALA A 15 16.97 3.67 1.47
C ALA A 15 18.35 4.31 1.56
N LYS A 16 18.69 5.21 0.63
CA LYS A 16 19.96 5.92 0.63
C LYS A 16 20.13 6.81 1.87
N VAL A 17 19.08 7.48 2.32
CA VAL A 17 19.13 8.29 3.56
C VAL A 17 19.33 7.37 4.77
N GLU A 18 18.62 6.23 4.83
CA GLU A 18 18.80 5.25 5.89
C GLU A 18 20.25 4.71 5.95
N ASP A 19 20.81 4.37 4.79
CA ASP A 19 22.19 3.88 4.68
C ASP A 19 23.18 4.94 5.21
N ILE A 20 23.08 6.20 4.74
CA ILE A 20 23.95 7.28 5.20
C ILE A 20 23.87 7.47 6.72
N VAL A 21 22.65 7.48 7.29
CA VAL A 21 22.47 7.68 8.73
C VAL A 21 23.02 6.48 9.51
N ASN A 22 22.76 5.26 9.09
CA ASN A 22 23.26 4.06 9.75
C ASN A 22 24.78 3.91 9.63
N ASP A 23 25.39 4.35 8.52
CA ASP A 23 26.84 4.42 8.38
C ASP A 23 27.44 5.37 9.42
N LYS A 24 26.85 6.59 9.59
CA LYS A 24 27.32 7.57 10.59
C LYS A 24 27.09 7.09 12.02
N ILE A 25 26.09 6.29 12.28
CA ILE A 25 25.89 5.59 13.55
C ILE A 25 27.02 4.57 13.77
N SER A 26 27.33 3.78 12.75
CA SER A 26 28.36 2.72 12.81
C SER A 26 29.78 3.26 12.95
N GLU A 27 30.05 4.45 12.41
CA GLU A 27 31.34 5.17 12.58
C GLU A 27 31.62 5.57 14.04
N ALA A 28 30.63 5.51 14.93
CA ALA A 28 30.76 5.83 16.36
C ALA A 28 31.36 7.22 16.60
N ILE A 29 30.87 8.23 15.89
CA ILE A 29 31.41 9.60 15.93
C ILE A 29 31.11 10.25 17.27
N PRO A 30 32.11 10.83 17.97
CA PRO A 30 31.86 11.63 19.16
C PRO A 30 31.02 12.87 18.84
N VAL A 31 29.98 13.11 19.66
CA VAL A 31 29.13 14.30 19.54
C VAL A 31 29.64 15.37 20.48
N ILE A 32 30.23 16.41 19.91
CA ILE A 32 30.90 17.48 20.68
C ILE A 32 29.99 18.71 20.70
N THR A 33 29.78 19.26 21.89
CA THR A 33 29.02 20.48 22.09
C THR A 33 29.96 21.60 22.58
N GLN A 34 29.91 22.73 21.89
CA GLN A 34 30.71 23.91 22.26
C GLN A 34 29.81 25.15 22.30
N VAL A 35 30.07 26.04 23.26
CA VAL A 35 29.40 27.36 23.33
C VAL A 35 30.39 28.41 22.90
N MET A 36 30.05 29.20 21.91
CA MET A 36 30.92 30.20 21.32
C MET A 36 30.12 31.41 20.84
N THR A 37 30.78 32.46 20.42
CA THR A 37 30.10 33.62 19.81
C THR A 37 29.52 33.26 18.45
N ILE A 38 28.52 34.02 17.98
CA ILE A 38 27.95 33.82 16.65
C ILE A 38 29.01 33.90 15.54
N GLU A 39 29.96 34.83 15.66
CA GLU A 39 31.01 35.00 14.66
C GLU A 39 31.95 33.78 14.62
N GLU A 40 32.38 33.30 15.76
CA GLU A 40 33.17 32.07 15.85
C GLU A 40 32.42 30.88 15.26
N ALA A 41 31.14 30.73 15.61
CA ALA A 41 30.31 29.64 15.15
C ALA A 41 30.11 29.64 13.60
N LYS A 42 29.88 30.80 13.01
CA LYS A 42 29.82 30.96 11.54
C LYS A 42 31.13 30.55 10.86
N ASN A 43 32.25 30.89 11.46
CA ASN A 43 33.58 30.55 10.94
C ASN A 43 33.88 29.04 11.01
N THR A 44 33.15 28.27 11.81
CA THR A 44 33.26 26.80 11.83
C THR A 44 32.54 26.11 10.70
N GLY A 45 31.74 26.84 9.88
CA GLY A 45 30.88 26.30 8.85
C GLY A 45 29.60 25.66 9.41
N ALA A 46 29.26 25.91 10.69
CA ALA A 46 28.05 25.32 11.29
C ALA A 46 26.78 25.91 10.64
N MET A 47 25.82 25.03 10.35
CA MET A 47 24.50 25.42 9.81
C MET A 47 23.64 26.05 10.90
N ALA A 48 23.08 27.22 10.58
CA ALA A 48 22.07 27.88 11.40
C ALA A 48 20.70 27.72 10.74
N LEU A 49 19.68 27.33 11.49
CA LEU A 49 18.32 27.30 10.98
C LEU A 49 17.83 28.72 10.71
N PHE A 50 17.27 28.93 9.53
CA PHE A 50 16.74 30.23 9.12
C PHE A 50 15.51 30.61 9.97
N GLY A 51 15.53 31.83 10.51
CA GLY A 51 14.41 32.40 11.27
C GLY A 51 14.53 32.35 12.79
N GLU A 52 15.53 31.68 13.35
CA GLU A 52 15.79 31.73 14.79
C GLU A 52 16.60 33.00 15.15
N LYS A 53 16.18 33.65 16.24
CA LYS A 53 16.95 34.79 16.82
C LYS A 53 17.96 34.22 17.82
N TYR A 54 19.20 34.22 17.43
CA TYR A 54 20.28 33.79 18.29
C TYR A 54 20.79 34.95 19.17
N GLY A 55 21.09 34.65 20.44
CA GLY A 55 21.78 35.59 21.32
C GLY A 55 23.27 35.73 20.96
N ASP A 56 24.04 36.50 21.75
CA ASP A 56 25.47 36.77 21.51
C ASP A 56 26.31 35.47 21.50
N LYS A 57 25.84 34.44 22.19
CA LYS A 57 26.49 33.12 22.28
C LYS A 57 25.53 32.06 21.78
N VAL A 58 26.05 31.11 21.03
CA VAL A 58 25.32 29.96 20.45
C VAL A 58 26.00 28.66 20.84
N ARG A 59 25.19 27.62 20.91
CA ARG A 59 25.66 26.27 21.14
C ARG A 59 25.79 25.57 19.79
N VAL A 60 27.02 25.16 19.46
CA VAL A 60 27.33 24.38 18.25
C VAL A 60 27.47 22.92 18.63
N VAL A 61 26.77 22.06 17.95
CA VAL A 61 26.87 20.60 18.07
C VAL A 61 27.52 20.07 16.81
N SER A 62 28.60 19.29 16.98
CA SER A 62 29.32 18.70 15.85
C SER A 62 29.43 17.18 15.98
N MET A 63 29.33 16.49 14.85
CA MET A 63 29.54 15.06 14.67
C MET A 63 30.66 14.89 13.63
N GLY A 64 31.91 15.00 14.12
CA GLY A 64 33.07 15.07 13.23
C GLY A 64 32.97 16.23 12.23
N ASP A 65 33.37 15.95 11.00
CA ASP A 65 33.20 16.88 9.87
C ASP A 65 31.90 16.66 9.08
N PHE A 66 31.10 15.65 9.47
CA PHE A 66 29.87 15.29 8.77
C PHE A 66 28.73 16.27 9.03
N SER A 67 28.53 16.68 10.30
CA SER A 67 27.48 17.63 10.68
C SER A 67 27.98 18.60 11.74
N LYS A 68 27.68 19.89 11.53
CA LYS A 68 27.88 20.97 12.50
C LYS A 68 26.68 21.90 12.46
N GLU A 69 25.98 22.02 13.58
CA GLU A 69 24.71 22.74 13.63
C GLU A 69 24.59 23.61 14.88
N PHE A 70 23.87 24.72 14.76
CA PHE A 70 23.39 25.48 15.91
C PHE A 70 22.23 24.72 16.54
N CYS A 71 22.39 24.14 17.70
CA CYS A 71 21.35 23.35 18.32
C CYS A 71 21.32 23.49 19.84
N GLY A 72 20.16 23.92 20.37
CA GLY A 72 19.90 24.02 21.82
C GLY A 72 19.44 22.71 22.47
N GLY A 73 19.13 21.69 21.68
CA GLY A 73 18.57 20.42 22.14
C GLY A 73 19.58 19.52 22.92
N THR A 74 19.08 18.43 23.44
CA THR A 74 19.89 17.37 24.06
C THR A 74 20.34 16.38 22.99
N HIS A 75 21.60 15.94 23.12
CA HIS A 75 22.22 15.02 22.18
C HIS A 75 22.83 13.82 22.87
N VAL A 76 22.96 12.71 22.16
CA VAL A 76 23.80 11.58 22.61
C VAL A 76 25.27 11.99 22.63
N ALA A 77 26.08 11.34 23.45
CA ALA A 77 27.50 11.61 23.49
C ALA A 77 28.29 11.01 22.31
N ASN A 78 27.72 10.03 21.64
CA ASN A 78 28.31 9.33 20.50
C ASN A 78 27.20 8.82 19.60
N THR A 79 27.41 8.88 18.27
CA THR A 79 26.39 8.43 17.28
C THR A 79 26.04 6.96 17.45
N ALA A 80 26.98 6.09 17.87
CA ALA A 80 26.71 4.68 18.15
C ALA A 80 25.61 4.45 19.21
N ASN A 81 25.35 5.43 20.08
CA ASN A 81 24.30 5.30 21.09
C ASN A 81 22.88 5.31 20.47
N ILE A 82 22.72 5.74 19.22
CA ILE A 82 21.49 5.70 18.46
C ILE A 82 21.19 4.25 18.01
N ARG A 83 22.24 3.44 17.84
CA ARG A 83 22.24 2.02 17.44
C ARG A 83 21.75 1.75 16.03
N LEU A 84 20.48 1.94 15.75
CA LEU A 84 19.86 1.66 14.46
C LEU A 84 18.80 2.72 14.16
N PHE A 85 18.72 3.13 12.91
CA PHE A 85 17.76 4.11 12.40
C PHE A 85 16.92 3.49 11.28
N LYS A 86 15.60 3.70 11.30
CA LYS A 86 14.68 3.27 10.27
C LYS A 86 13.59 4.31 10.04
N ILE A 87 13.40 4.72 8.79
CA ILE A 87 12.26 5.56 8.37
C ILE A 87 11.04 4.65 8.25
N ILE A 88 9.95 5.02 8.92
CA ILE A 88 8.69 4.26 8.90
C ILE A 88 7.62 4.91 8.05
N SER A 89 7.68 6.23 7.86
CA SER A 89 6.77 6.95 6.98
C SER A 89 7.41 8.21 6.40
N GLU A 90 6.95 8.60 5.22
CA GLU A 90 7.24 9.86 4.55
C GLU A 90 5.93 10.41 3.96
N SER A 91 5.58 11.66 4.26
CA SER A 91 4.31 12.26 3.84
C SER A 91 4.42 13.76 3.62
N GLY A 92 3.50 14.32 2.82
CA GLY A 92 3.35 15.77 2.66
C GLY A 92 2.58 16.36 3.83
N VAL A 93 3.06 17.49 4.40
CA VAL A 93 2.36 18.23 5.46
C VAL A 93 1.91 19.61 5.02
N ALA A 94 2.58 20.20 4.03
CA ALA A 94 2.22 21.46 3.39
C ALA A 94 2.77 21.51 1.95
N ALA A 95 2.42 22.54 1.19
CA ALA A 95 2.98 22.75 -0.14
C ALA A 95 4.52 22.88 -0.06
N GLY A 96 5.24 21.95 -0.71
CA GLY A 96 6.71 21.92 -0.71
C GLY A 96 7.35 21.53 0.62
N VAL A 97 6.59 21.02 1.59
CA VAL A 97 7.10 20.53 2.89
C VAL A 97 6.71 19.08 3.10
N ARG A 98 7.70 18.26 3.38
CA ARG A 98 7.57 16.83 3.64
C ARG A 98 7.94 16.51 5.08
N ARG A 99 7.37 15.43 5.61
CA ARG A 99 7.64 14.91 6.96
C ARG A 99 8.14 13.49 6.88
N ILE A 100 9.25 13.22 7.55
CA ILE A 100 9.73 11.87 7.82
C ILE A 100 9.44 11.52 9.27
N GLU A 101 8.89 10.33 9.49
CA GLU A 101 8.84 9.69 10.81
C GLU A 101 9.82 8.53 10.83
N ALA A 102 10.65 8.48 11.85
CA ALA A 102 11.68 7.47 11.99
C ALA A 102 11.74 6.92 13.41
N LEU A 103 12.26 5.72 13.52
CA LEU A 103 12.51 5.04 14.80
C LEU A 103 14.00 4.83 14.97
N THR A 104 14.42 4.69 16.24
CA THR A 104 15.79 4.34 16.62
C THR A 104 15.80 3.22 17.65
N ASP A 105 16.95 2.53 17.79
CA ASP A 105 17.22 1.52 18.81
C ASP A 105 16.09 0.48 18.94
N LYS A 106 15.57 0.32 20.15
CA LYS A 106 14.49 -0.64 20.48
C LYS A 106 13.20 -0.39 19.70
N GLY A 107 12.96 0.86 19.25
CA GLY A 107 11.83 1.19 18.40
C GLY A 107 11.89 0.43 17.08
N VAL A 108 13.07 0.41 16.45
CA VAL A 108 13.29 -0.32 15.19
C VAL A 108 13.13 -1.83 15.36
N MET A 109 13.67 -2.39 16.48
CA MET A 109 13.54 -3.81 16.77
C MET A 109 12.08 -4.23 16.97
N LYS A 110 11.28 -3.41 17.67
CA LYS A 110 9.84 -3.66 17.84
C LYS A 110 9.10 -3.58 16.50
N TYR A 111 9.46 -2.63 15.67
CA TYR A 111 8.88 -2.50 14.33
C TYR A 111 9.16 -3.73 13.47
N PHE A 112 10.39 -4.22 13.43
CA PHE A 112 10.71 -5.44 12.70
C PHE A 112 9.99 -6.67 13.26
N ALA A 113 9.88 -6.79 14.59
CA ALA A 113 9.13 -7.86 15.21
C ALA A 113 7.63 -7.82 14.84
N SER A 114 7.03 -6.62 14.73
CA SER A 114 5.63 -6.50 14.27
C SER A 114 5.46 -6.91 12.81
N LEU A 115 6.36 -6.50 11.92
CA LEU A 115 6.35 -6.91 10.51
C LEU A 115 6.52 -8.43 10.36
N GLU A 116 7.42 -9.02 11.16
CA GLU A 116 7.61 -10.48 11.16
C GLU A 116 6.34 -11.22 11.61
N LYS A 117 5.68 -10.71 12.64
CA LYS A 117 4.41 -11.25 13.12
C LYS A 117 3.32 -11.17 12.05
N GLU A 118 3.13 -10.02 11.42
CA GLU A 118 2.16 -9.81 10.34
C GLU A 118 2.42 -10.76 9.16
N LEU A 119 3.68 -10.93 8.78
CA LEU A 119 4.06 -11.85 7.70
C LEU A 119 3.76 -13.32 8.07
N ASN A 120 3.98 -13.71 9.34
CA ASN A 120 3.61 -15.04 9.82
C ASN A 120 2.09 -15.25 9.79
N GLU A 121 1.32 -14.27 10.26
CA GLU A 121 -0.14 -14.32 10.24
C GLU A 121 -0.68 -14.42 8.82
N ALA A 122 -0.12 -13.66 7.87
CA ALA A 122 -0.47 -13.75 6.45
C ALA A 122 -0.17 -15.13 5.87
N ALA A 123 0.98 -15.72 6.21
CA ALA A 123 1.34 -17.08 5.77
C ALA A 123 0.37 -18.14 6.32
N VAL A 124 -0.01 -18.03 7.60
CA VAL A 124 -1.02 -18.91 8.22
C VAL A 124 -2.37 -18.76 7.53
N ALA A 125 -2.83 -17.53 7.27
CA ALA A 125 -4.09 -17.26 6.58
C ALA A 125 -4.10 -17.86 5.17
N ALA A 126 -2.98 -17.77 4.45
CA ALA A 126 -2.80 -18.37 3.13
C ALA A 126 -2.53 -19.90 3.18
N LYS A 127 -2.50 -20.52 4.37
CA LYS A 127 -2.19 -21.94 4.59
C LYS A 127 -0.87 -22.37 3.95
N THR A 128 0.20 -21.60 4.19
CA THR A 128 1.53 -21.83 3.63
C THR A 128 2.63 -21.38 4.60
N GLU A 129 3.89 -21.61 4.25
CA GLU A 129 5.06 -21.05 4.93
C GLU A 129 5.49 -19.73 4.31
N ARG A 130 6.15 -18.87 5.10
CA ARG A 130 6.61 -17.53 4.65
C ARG A 130 7.34 -17.52 3.30
N PRO A 131 8.33 -18.38 3.04
CA PRO A 131 9.04 -18.38 1.76
C PRO A 131 8.15 -18.68 0.55
N GLN A 132 7.01 -19.34 0.78
CA GLN A 132 6.07 -19.75 -0.26
C GLN A 132 4.89 -18.78 -0.41
N LEU A 133 4.78 -17.73 0.45
CA LEU A 133 3.59 -16.89 0.57
C LEU A 133 3.20 -16.24 -0.78
N ILE A 134 4.14 -15.61 -1.46
CA ILE A 134 3.88 -14.96 -2.76
C ILE A 134 3.41 -15.96 -3.80
N ARG A 135 4.06 -17.13 -3.86
CA ARG A 135 3.65 -18.20 -4.78
C ARG A 135 2.24 -18.70 -4.48
N ARG A 136 1.90 -18.86 -3.18
CA ARG A 136 0.57 -19.28 -2.76
C ARG A 136 -0.51 -18.26 -3.09
N ILE A 137 -0.25 -16.97 -2.85
CA ILE A 137 -1.17 -15.89 -3.20
C ILE A 137 -1.44 -15.87 -4.71
N ASN A 138 -0.39 -15.98 -5.54
CA ASN A 138 -0.54 -16.03 -6.98
C ASN A 138 -1.37 -17.25 -7.42
N ALA A 139 -1.12 -18.44 -6.84
CA ALA A 139 -1.90 -19.65 -7.13
C ALA A 139 -3.39 -19.48 -6.73
N MET A 140 -3.67 -18.86 -5.58
CA MET A 140 -5.04 -18.57 -5.14
C MET A 140 -5.75 -17.61 -6.11
N ASN A 141 -5.06 -16.61 -6.61
CA ASN A 141 -5.63 -15.66 -7.57
C ASN A 141 -5.99 -16.35 -8.91
N GLU A 142 -5.13 -17.24 -9.39
CA GLU A 142 -5.44 -18.04 -10.60
C GLU A 142 -6.60 -19.02 -10.36
N GLU A 143 -6.67 -19.65 -9.20
CA GLU A 143 -7.78 -20.52 -8.80
C GLU A 143 -9.11 -19.76 -8.74
N ILE A 144 -9.12 -18.58 -8.13
CA ILE A 144 -10.32 -17.70 -8.08
C ILE A 144 -10.77 -17.34 -9.51
N LYS A 145 -9.84 -16.97 -10.38
CA LYS A 145 -10.15 -16.65 -11.79
C LYS A 145 -10.72 -17.84 -12.54
N ALA A 146 -10.15 -19.03 -12.34
CA ALA A 146 -10.64 -20.25 -12.96
C ALA A 146 -12.04 -20.62 -12.46
N LEU A 147 -12.28 -20.57 -11.15
CA LEU A 147 -13.57 -20.85 -10.53
C LEU A 147 -14.65 -19.84 -10.97
N SER A 148 -14.29 -18.55 -11.09
CA SER A 148 -15.22 -17.54 -11.63
C SER A 148 -15.63 -17.87 -13.06
N SER A 149 -14.67 -18.21 -13.93
CA SER A 149 -14.95 -18.59 -15.33
C SER A 149 -15.80 -19.87 -15.42
N GLU A 150 -15.52 -20.86 -14.57
CA GLU A 150 -16.32 -22.09 -14.51
C GLU A 150 -17.74 -21.81 -14.02
N ASN A 151 -17.89 -20.99 -13.00
CA ASN A 151 -19.20 -20.56 -12.49
C ASN A 151 -20.04 -19.90 -13.59
N ASP A 152 -19.43 -18.99 -14.37
CA ASP A 152 -20.12 -18.32 -15.49
C ASP A 152 -20.53 -19.32 -16.58
N LYS A 153 -19.68 -20.30 -16.89
CA LYS A 153 -20.01 -21.38 -17.84
C LYS A 153 -21.15 -22.25 -17.32
N LEU A 154 -21.12 -22.63 -16.05
CA LEU A 154 -22.18 -23.44 -15.44
C LEU A 154 -23.53 -22.70 -15.43
N LYS A 155 -23.51 -21.41 -15.10
CA LYS A 155 -24.69 -20.55 -15.17
C LYS A 155 -25.27 -20.50 -16.60
N ALA A 156 -24.40 -20.28 -17.60
CA ALA A 156 -24.82 -20.30 -19.02
C ALA A 156 -25.38 -21.67 -19.44
N GLN A 157 -24.83 -22.78 -18.96
CA GLN A 157 -25.37 -24.12 -19.23
C GLN A 157 -26.73 -24.32 -18.56
N ILE A 158 -26.93 -23.89 -17.32
CA ILE A 158 -28.23 -23.95 -16.63
C ILE A 158 -29.28 -23.14 -17.41
N ALA A 159 -28.93 -21.92 -17.80
CA ALA A 159 -29.83 -21.08 -18.62
C ALA A 159 -30.17 -21.72 -19.99
N ASN A 160 -29.20 -22.34 -20.66
CA ASN A 160 -29.43 -23.02 -21.94
C ASN A 160 -30.28 -24.31 -21.78
N ASN A 161 -30.11 -25.07 -20.70
CA ASN A 161 -30.92 -26.27 -20.43
C ASN A 161 -32.36 -25.87 -20.11
N ALA A 162 -32.57 -24.80 -19.34
CA ALA A 162 -33.91 -24.25 -19.10
C ALA A 162 -34.59 -23.78 -20.39
N LEU A 163 -33.82 -23.31 -21.38
CA LEU A 163 -34.31 -22.98 -22.72
C LEU A 163 -34.84 -24.22 -23.49
N GLY A 164 -34.09 -25.32 -23.46
CA GLY A 164 -34.48 -26.54 -24.19
C GLY A 164 -35.80 -27.12 -23.71
N ASP A 165 -36.14 -26.99 -22.44
CA ASP A 165 -37.43 -27.40 -21.88
C ASP A 165 -38.57 -26.44 -22.25
N VAL A 166 -38.26 -25.13 -22.37
CA VAL A 166 -39.25 -24.07 -22.61
C VAL A 166 -39.55 -23.87 -24.09
N SER A 167 -38.59 -24.06 -25.00
CA SER A 167 -38.81 -23.91 -26.44
C SER A 167 -39.78 -24.98 -27.02
N ASN A 168 -39.93 -26.09 -26.33
CA ASN A 168 -40.91 -27.11 -26.69
C ASN A 168 -42.37 -26.76 -26.29
N ASP A 169 -42.59 -25.71 -25.51
CA ASP A 169 -43.90 -25.35 -24.95
C ASP A 169 -44.54 -24.12 -25.67
N VAL A 170 -44.24 -23.94 -26.95
CA VAL A 170 -44.87 -22.91 -27.76
C VAL A 170 -46.36 -23.22 -27.91
N LYS A 171 -47.20 -22.32 -27.43
CA LYS A 171 -48.67 -22.40 -27.56
C LYS A 171 -49.15 -21.31 -28.50
N GLU A 172 -50.30 -21.58 -29.15
CA GLU A 172 -50.93 -20.63 -30.08
C GLU A 172 -52.38 -20.36 -29.65
N VAL A 173 -52.72 -19.08 -29.56
CA VAL A 173 -54.09 -18.64 -29.29
C VAL A 173 -54.49 -17.55 -30.30
N LYS A 174 -55.52 -17.80 -31.06
CA LYS A 174 -56.05 -16.90 -32.10
C LYS A 174 -54.98 -16.42 -33.12
N GLY A 175 -54.06 -17.30 -33.50
CA GLY A 175 -52.98 -16.99 -34.44
C GLY A 175 -51.76 -16.29 -33.87
N VAL A 176 -51.72 -16.07 -32.53
CA VAL A 176 -50.57 -15.48 -31.83
C VAL A 176 -49.86 -16.58 -31.05
N LYS A 177 -48.57 -16.77 -31.32
CA LYS A 177 -47.71 -17.68 -30.58
C LYS A 177 -47.32 -17.05 -29.24
N TYR A 178 -47.30 -17.86 -28.21
CA TYR A 178 -46.76 -17.42 -26.89
C TYR A 178 -46.00 -18.54 -26.20
N ILE A 179 -45.02 -18.11 -25.40
CA ILE A 179 -44.28 -18.94 -24.46
C ILE A 179 -44.48 -18.33 -23.07
N ALA A 180 -44.83 -19.16 -22.09
CA ALA A 180 -44.86 -18.75 -20.68
C ALA A 180 -44.08 -19.76 -19.85
N ALA A 181 -42.97 -19.33 -19.28
CA ALA A 181 -42.09 -20.18 -18.49
C ALA A 181 -41.68 -19.52 -17.19
N LYS A 182 -41.54 -20.33 -16.14
CA LYS A 182 -40.92 -19.92 -14.88
C LYS A 182 -39.50 -20.48 -14.89
N VAL A 183 -38.52 -19.60 -14.70
CA VAL A 183 -37.12 -19.97 -14.59
C VAL A 183 -36.63 -19.56 -13.21
N ASP A 184 -36.13 -20.51 -12.43
CA ASP A 184 -35.61 -20.28 -11.09
C ASP A 184 -34.08 -20.14 -11.13
N ASN A 185 -33.50 -19.34 -10.23
CA ASN A 185 -32.05 -19.15 -10.05
C ASN A 185 -31.28 -18.53 -11.24
N VAL A 186 -31.91 -17.66 -11.99
CA VAL A 186 -31.36 -16.93 -13.16
C VAL A 186 -31.31 -15.43 -12.80
N ASP A 187 -30.21 -14.76 -13.09
CA ASP A 187 -30.13 -13.33 -12.85
C ASP A 187 -30.83 -12.50 -13.94
N MET A 188 -31.01 -11.19 -13.69
CA MET A 188 -31.75 -10.31 -14.57
C MET A 188 -31.14 -10.17 -16.00
N ASN A 189 -29.80 -10.28 -16.12
CA ASN A 189 -29.14 -10.22 -17.42
C ASN A 189 -29.30 -11.53 -18.18
N GLU A 190 -29.23 -12.64 -17.48
CA GLU A 190 -29.49 -13.97 -18.02
C GLU A 190 -30.94 -14.10 -18.46
N LEU A 191 -31.91 -13.60 -17.68
CA LEU A 191 -33.34 -13.55 -18.07
C LEU A 191 -33.57 -12.74 -19.36
N ARG A 192 -32.90 -11.59 -19.51
CA ARG A 192 -32.98 -10.80 -20.74
C ARG A 192 -32.43 -11.56 -21.95
N ASN A 193 -31.26 -12.17 -21.81
CA ASN A 193 -30.65 -12.98 -22.87
C ASN A 193 -31.54 -14.16 -23.25
N LEU A 194 -32.18 -14.79 -22.26
CA LEU A 194 -33.15 -15.87 -22.43
C LEU A 194 -34.37 -15.39 -23.24
N GLY A 195 -34.95 -14.26 -22.83
CA GLY A 195 -36.08 -13.64 -23.51
C GLY A 195 -35.79 -13.28 -24.95
N ASP A 196 -34.61 -12.72 -25.24
CA ASP A 196 -34.18 -12.36 -26.59
C ASP A 196 -34.02 -13.62 -27.50
N LYS A 197 -33.46 -14.71 -26.98
CA LYS A 197 -33.33 -15.98 -27.68
C LYS A 197 -34.69 -16.59 -27.99
N LEU A 198 -35.58 -16.72 -27.00
CA LEU A 198 -36.94 -17.24 -27.18
C LEU A 198 -37.73 -16.40 -28.16
N LYS A 199 -37.59 -15.08 -28.13
CA LYS A 199 -38.22 -14.18 -29.13
C LYS A 199 -37.69 -14.43 -30.53
N GLY A 200 -36.39 -14.71 -30.68
CA GLY A 200 -35.81 -15.09 -31.99
C GLY A 200 -36.36 -16.40 -32.54
N GLU A 201 -36.61 -17.40 -31.67
CA GLU A 201 -37.13 -18.72 -32.07
C GLU A 201 -38.62 -18.67 -32.48
N ILE A 202 -39.46 -17.95 -31.75
CA ILE A 202 -40.91 -17.85 -32.10
C ILE A 202 -41.21 -16.89 -33.24
N GLY A 203 -40.25 -16.02 -33.61
CA GLY A 203 -40.35 -15.00 -34.65
C GLY A 203 -41.32 -13.88 -34.30
N SER A 204 -42.62 -14.13 -34.30
CA SER A 204 -43.67 -13.18 -33.89
C SER A 204 -44.54 -13.78 -32.80
N GLY A 205 -44.60 -13.15 -31.63
CA GLY A 205 -45.35 -13.69 -30.49
C GLY A 205 -45.02 -12.99 -29.18
N VAL A 206 -45.48 -13.58 -28.08
CA VAL A 206 -45.26 -13.07 -26.70
C VAL A 206 -44.44 -14.05 -25.91
N VAL A 207 -43.40 -13.55 -25.24
CA VAL A 207 -42.57 -14.32 -24.31
C VAL A 207 -42.77 -13.75 -22.89
N LEU A 208 -43.14 -14.63 -21.98
CA LEU A 208 -43.27 -14.38 -20.54
C LEU A 208 -42.31 -15.30 -19.79
N ILE A 209 -41.34 -14.74 -19.05
CA ILE A 209 -40.39 -15.46 -18.20
C ILE A 209 -40.31 -14.81 -16.81
#